data_f4840bf8c7b0416d3281af27528c816d
#
_entry.id   f4840bf8c7b0416d3281af27528c816d
#
_cell.length_a   1.000
_cell.length_b   1.000
_cell.length_c   1.000
_cell.angle_alpha   90.00
_cell.angle_beta   90.00
_cell.angle_gamma   90.00
#
_symmetry.space_group_name_H-M   'P 1'
#
loop_
_entity.id
_entity.type
_entity.pdbx_description
1 polymer ?
#
loop_
_entity_poly.entity_id
_entity_poly.type
_entity_poly.pdbx_seq_one_letter_code
_entity_poly.pdbx_strand_id
1 'polypeptide(L)'
;MRTPLILLALAAGFVLPACSRQIEPPGTPGACYHVQPTKEGLKFNRLPSAQPSLEHCAAALEAMRIRFLNMGGNQTEIAGAYQSNFLFLVSAGIYTSTSWEGARFLALVRSGDGRLVLPGAMPMSPEP
;
A
#
# COMPACT_ATOMS: atom_id res chain seq x y z
N MET A 1 23.21 -69.13 8.84
CA MET A 1 22.27 -68.10 9.33
C MET A 1 22.70 -66.75 8.77
N ARG A 2 21.97 -66.25 7.82
CA ARG A 2 22.22 -64.93 7.19
C ARG A 2 21.12 -63.97 7.68
N THR A 3 21.53 -63.01 8.50
CA THR A 3 20.67 -61.91 8.93
C THR A 3 20.59 -60.85 7.81
N PRO A 4 19.40 -60.46 7.35
CA PRO A 4 19.33 -59.33 6.41
C PRO A 4 19.47 -58.03 7.17
N LEU A 5 20.46 -57.22 6.77
CA LEU A 5 20.60 -55.83 7.16
C LEU A 5 19.43 -55.05 6.50
N ILE A 6 18.52 -54.58 7.32
CA ILE A 6 17.50 -53.62 6.92
C ILE A 6 18.14 -52.26 6.93
N LEU A 7 18.46 -51.75 5.76
CA LEU A 7 18.86 -50.33 5.56
C LEU A 7 17.58 -49.48 5.73
N LEU A 8 17.46 -48.84 6.90
CA LEU A 8 16.49 -47.76 7.10
C LEU A 8 17.02 -46.51 6.36
N ALA A 9 16.45 -46.24 5.19
CA ALA A 9 16.69 -45.00 4.51
C ALA A 9 15.90 -43.91 5.25
N LEU A 10 16.59 -43.09 6.04
CA LEU A 10 16.04 -41.83 6.54
C LEU A 10 15.88 -40.88 5.37
N ALA A 11 14.67 -40.74 4.86
CA ALA A 11 14.31 -39.64 3.99
C ALA A 11 14.27 -38.36 4.82
N ALA A 12 15.37 -37.61 4.82
CA ALA A 12 15.40 -36.25 5.37
C ALA A 12 14.55 -35.37 4.43
N GLY A 13 13.30 -35.16 4.82
CA GLY A 13 12.44 -34.19 4.15
C GLY A 13 13.00 -32.80 4.39
N PHE A 14 13.60 -32.21 3.36
CA PHE A 14 13.93 -30.78 3.34
C PHE A 14 12.61 -30.01 3.30
N VAL A 15 12.16 -29.54 4.46
CA VAL A 15 11.12 -28.52 4.53
C VAL A 15 11.80 -27.21 4.12
N LEU A 16 11.67 -26.84 2.85
CA LEU A 16 12.06 -25.52 2.38
C LEU A 16 11.13 -24.51 3.07
N PRO A 17 11.67 -23.54 3.85
CA PRO A 17 10.83 -22.47 4.34
C PRO A 17 10.25 -21.76 3.11
N ALA A 18 8.93 -21.74 3.00
CA ALA A 18 8.27 -20.90 2.02
C ALA A 18 8.62 -19.45 2.38
N CYS A 19 9.59 -18.87 1.68
CA CYS A 19 9.84 -17.42 1.73
C CYS A 19 8.59 -16.76 1.14
N SER A 20 7.67 -16.32 2.00
CA SER A 20 6.63 -15.39 1.61
C SER A 20 7.35 -14.10 1.21
N ARG A 21 7.48 -13.87 -0.10
CA ARG A 21 7.99 -12.61 -0.60
C ARG A 21 6.98 -11.53 -0.21
N GLN A 22 7.36 -10.69 0.75
CA GLN A 22 6.61 -9.47 1.01
C GLN A 22 6.63 -8.63 -0.27
N ILE A 23 5.45 -8.23 -0.71
CA ILE A 23 5.33 -7.36 -1.88
C ILE A 23 5.79 -5.97 -1.46
N GLU A 24 6.90 -5.54 -2.06
CA GLU A 24 7.47 -4.21 -1.83
C GLU A 24 6.96 -3.23 -2.90
N PRO A 25 6.66 -1.99 -2.52
CA PRO A 25 6.26 -0.97 -3.48
C PRO A 25 7.46 -0.50 -4.30
N PRO A 26 7.22 -0.02 -5.56
CA PRO A 26 8.29 0.51 -6.38
C PRO A 26 9.00 1.69 -5.72
N GLY A 27 10.33 1.72 -5.81
CA GLY A 27 11.19 2.77 -5.25
C GLY A 27 11.57 3.86 -6.25
N THR A 28 10.96 3.94 -7.42
CA THR A 28 11.27 4.93 -8.45
C THR A 28 11.02 6.35 -7.93
N PRO A 29 12.05 7.24 -7.92
CA PRO A 29 11.88 8.60 -7.40
C PRO A 29 10.80 9.38 -8.14
N GLY A 30 9.91 10.03 -7.40
CA GLY A 30 8.84 10.88 -7.92
C GLY A 30 7.67 10.16 -8.56
N ALA A 31 7.76 8.87 -8.82
CA ALA A 31 6.67 8.11 -9.44
C ALA A 31 5.55 7.81 -8.44
N CYS A 32 4.34 8.24 -8.78
CA CYS A 32 3.13 7.97 -8.04
C CYS A 32 2.32 6.88 -8.74
N TYR A 33 1.90 5.87 -8.00
CA TYR A 33 1.18 4.72 -8.55
C TYR A 33 -0.20 4.57 -7.89
N HIS A 34 -1.19 4.23 -8.70
CA HIS A 34 -2.43 3.63 -8.22
C HIS A 34 -2.23 2.12 -8.17
N VAL A 35 -2.51 1.51 -7.04
CA VAL A 35 -2.31 0.07 -6.82
C VAL A 35 -3.65 -0.64 -6.82
N GLN A 36 -3.79 -1.64 -7.70
CA GLN A 36 -4.98 -2.47 -7.79
C GLN A 36 -4.67 -3.91 -7.41
N PRO A 37 -5.33 -4.47 -6.39
CA PRO A 37 -5.29 -5.90 -6.14
C PRO A 37 -5.95 -6.66 -7.29
N THR A 38 -5.28 -7.68 -7.79
CA THR A 38 -5.79 -8.58 -8.81
C THR A 38 -5.64 -10.03 -8.36
N LYS A 39 -6.24 -10.97 -9.08
CA LYS A 39 -6.07 -12.40 -8.80
C LYS A 39 -4.62 -12.88 -8.93
N GLU A 40 -3.82 -12.16 -9.73
CA GLU A 40 -2.44 -12.48 -10.02
C GLU A 40 -1.44 -11.71 -9.12
N GLY A 41 -1.92 -10.84 -8.24
CA GLY A 41 -1.12 -9.99 -7.36
C GLY A 41 -1.50 -8.52 -7.47
N LEU A 42 -0.56 -7.65 -7.13
CA LEU A 42 -0.77 -6.21 -7.19
C LEU A 42 -0.38 -5.65 -8.57
N LYS A 43 -1.27 -4.86 -9.14
CA LYS A 43 -1.00 -4.10 -10.36
C LYS A 43 -0.68 -2.65 -10.00
N PHE A 44 0.49 -2.17 -10.46
CA PHE A 44 0.95 -0.81 -10.23
C PHE A 44 0.72 0.03 -11.49
N ASN A 45 -0.23 0.95 -11.43
CA ASN A 45 -0.55 1.86 -12.53
C ASN A 45 0.08 3.23 -12.26
N ARG A 46 1.12 3.56 -13.01
CA ARG A 46 1.81 4.84 -12.84
C ARG A 46 0.91 6.00 -13.27
N LEU A 47 0.81 7.02 -12.44
CA LEU A 47 0.14 8.27 -12.81
C LEU A 47 0.96 9.02 -13.87
N PRO A 48 0.30 9.82 -14.75
CA PRO A 48 0.99 10.50 -15.85
C PRO A 48 2.07 11.48 -15.39
N SER A 49 1.85 12.14 -14.25
CA SER A 49 2.77 13.16 -13.74
C SER A 49 3.54 12.64 -12.54
N ALA A 50 4.87 12.86 -12.53
CA ALA A 50 5.68 12.67 -11.34
C ALA A 50 5.22 13.64 -10.24
N GLN A 51 5.35 13.22 -8.99
CA GLN A 51 4.95 14.01 -7.83
C GLN A 51 6.18 14.38 -6.98
N PRO A 52 6.25 15.62 -6.49
CA PRO A 52 7.43 16.07 -5.72
C PRO A 52 7.48 15.51 -4.30
N SER A 53 6.36 15.02 -3.77
CA SER A 53 6.28 14.50 -2.41
C SER A 53 5.19 13.45 -2.25
N LEU A 54 5.24 12.74 -1.13
CA LEU A 54 4.21 11.77 -0.75
C LEU A 54 2.84 12.46 -0.62
N GLU A 55 2.78 13.65 -0.06
CA GLU A 55 1.56 14.43 0.10
C GLU A 55 0.95 14.78 -1.26
N HIS A 56 1.74 15.15 -2.23
CA HIS A 56 1.27 15.41 -3.59
C HIS A 56 0.77 14.16 -4.29
N CYS A 57 1.46 13.03 -4.11
CA CYS A 57 0.97 11.74 -4.60
C CYS A 57 -0.36 11.37 -3.95
N ALA A 58 -0.47 11.51 -2.63
CA ALA A 58 -1.71 11.27 -1.91
C ALA A 58 -2.85 12.19 -2.40
N ALA A 59 -2.57 13.45 -2.64
CA ALA A 59 -3.56 14.41 -3.16
C ALA A 59 -4.04 14.03 -4.57
N ALA A 60 -3.14 13.58 -5.43
CA ALA A 60 -3.50 13.11 -6.78
C ALA A 60 -4.39 11.85 -6.72
N LEU A 61 -4.07 10.91 -5.84
CA LEU A 61 -4.86 9.71 -5.62
C LEU A 61 -6.23 10.04 -4.99
N GLU A 62 -6.29 10.99 -4.06
CA GLU A 62 -7.54 11.45 -3.45
C GLU A 62 -8.46 12.09 -4.50
N ALA A 63 -7.91 12.90 -5.39
CA ALA A 63 -8.66 13.46 -6.50
C ALA A 63 -9.24 12.37 -7.42
N MET A 64 -8.47 11.31 -7.65
CA MET A 64 -8.93 10.14 -8.40
C MET A 64 -10.09 9.44 -7.67
N ARG A 65 -9.96 9.21 -6.37
CA ARG A 65 -11.00 8.58 -5.53
C ARG A 65 -12.32 9.37 -5.59
N ILE A 66 -12.25 10.69 -5.41
CA ILE A 66 -13.41 11.58 -5.46
C ILE A 66 -14.05 11.53 -6.85
N ARG A 67 -13.25 11.53 -7.90
CA ARG A 67 -13.76 11.44 -9.27
C ARG A 67 -14.52 10.14 -9.53
N PHE A 68 -14.02 9.00 -9.04
CA PHE A 68 -14.73 7.73 -9.13
C PHE A 68 -16.08 7.77 -8.41
N LEU A 69 -16.13 8.34 -7.21
CA LEU A 69 -17.36 8.46 -6.45
C LEU A 69 -18.38 9.39 -7.16
N ASN A 70 -17.90 10.48 -7.73
CA ASN A 70 -18.75 11.42 -8.48
C ASN A 70 -19.31 10.82 -9.78
N MET A 71 -18.64 9.83 -10.35
CA MET A 71 -19.13 9.10 -11.53
C MET A 71 -20.07 7.93 -11.17
N GLY A 72 -20.49 7.83 -9.91
CA GLY A 72 -21.36 6.75 -9.44
C GLY A 72 -20.63 5.46 -9.04
N GLY A 73 -19.31 5.50 -8.91
CA GLY A 73 -18.54 4.40 -8.37
C GLY A 73 -18.84 4.17 -6.89
N ASN A 74 -18.69 2.93 -6.44
CA ASN A 74 -18.91 2.53 -5.05
C ASN A 74 -17.58 2.24 -4.30
N GLN A 75 -16.46 2.43 -4.94
CA GLN A 75 -15.14 2.19 -4.35
C GLN A 75 -14.74 3.39 -3.49
N THR A 76 -14.90 3.25 -2.18
CA THR A 76 -14.61 4.31 -1.21
C THR A 76 -13.15 4.36 -0.78
N GLU A 77 -12.42 3.28 -1.00
CA GLU A 77 -11.01 3.14 -0.62
C GLU A 77 -10.17 2.86 -1.84
N ILE A 78 -9.02 3.50 -1.94
CA ILE A 78 -8.03 3.20 -2.95
C ILE A 78 -6.64 3.06 -2.32
N ALA A 79 -5.78 2.35 -3.02
CA ALA A 79 -4.38 2.20 -2.63
C ALA A 79 -3.47 2.81 -3.68
N GLY A 80 -2.32 3.25 -3.22
CA GLY A 80 -1.27 3.77 -4.07
C GLY A 80 0.11 3.36 -3.58
N ALA A 81 1.12 3.83 -4.29
CA ALA A 81 2.51 3.65 -3.90
C ALA A 81 3.34 4.87 -4.30
N TYR A 82 4.27 5.24 -3.44
CA TYR A 82 5.20 6.33 -3.65
C TYR A 82 6.51 6.08 -2.90
N GLN A 83 7.62 6.08 -3.63
CA GLN A 83 8.98 5.96 -3.08
C GLN A 83 9.10 4.90 -1.97
N SER A 84 8.83 3.65 -2.33
CA SER A 84 8.93 2.48 -1.44
C SER A 84 7.93 2.44 -0.29
N ASN A 85 6.86 3.24 -0.35
CA ASN A 85 5.76 3.18 0.60
C ASN A 85 4.45 2.92 -0.12
N PHE A 86 3.60 2.08 0.47
CA PHE A 86 2.21 1.99 0.10
C PHE A 86 1.41 3.12 0.75
N LEU A 87 0.39 3.57 0.06
CA LEU A 87 -0.57 4.56 0.52
C LEU A 87 -1.96 3.92 0.53
N PHE A 88 -2.66 4.04 1.64
CA PHE A 88 -4.03 3.55 1.79
C PHE A 88 -4.94 4.73 2.10
N LEU A 89 -5.73 5.11 1.10
CA LEU A 89 -6.68 6.22 1.20
C LEU A 89 -8.04 5.65 1.61
N VAL A 90 -8.33 5.77 2.87
CA VAL A 90 -9.56 5.26 3.50
C VAL A 90 -10.35 6.41 4.12
N SER A 91 -11.57 6.15 4.58
CA SER A 91 -12.42 7.20 5.16
C SER A 91 -11.80 7.87 6.39
N ALA A 92 -11.04 7.12 7.19
CA ALA A 92 -10.39 7.63 8.40
C ALA A 92 -9.16 8.51 8.14
N GLY A 93 -8.58 8.45 6.94
CA GLY A 93 -7.37 9.19 6.59
C GLY A 93 -6.52 8.47 5.57
N ILE A 94 -5.28 8.91 5.43
CA ILE A 94 -4.30 8.30 4.56
C ILE A 94 -3.23 7.63 5.41
N TYR A 95 -3.08 6.32 5.24
CA TYR A 95 -2.12 5.51 5.96
C TYR A 95 -0.99 5.08 5.05
N THR A 96 0.18 4.87 5.61
CA THR A 96 1.36 4.36 4.90
C THR A 96 1.84 3.06 5.49
N SER A 97 2.45 2.23 4.65
CA SER A 97 3.12 1.00 5.05
C SER A 97 4.26 0.69 4.09
N THR A 98 5.30 0.05 4.59
CA THR A 98 6.41 -0.44 3.75
C THR A 98 6.10 -1.76 3.06
N SER A 99 5.03 -2.44 3.47
CA SER A 99 4.56 -3.68 2.85
C SER A 99 3.03 -3.70 2.78
N TRP A 100 2.48 -4.50 1.84
CA TRP A 100 1.04 -4.56 1.63
C TRP A 100 0.27 -5.08 2.85
N GLU A 101 0.82 -6.07 3.54
CA GLU A 101 0.20 -6.70 4.71
C GLU A 101 0.78 -6.23 6.04
N GLY A 102 1.73 -5.32 6.03
CA GLY A 102 2.40 -4.81 7.21
C GLY A 102 1.58 -3.80 8.01
N ALA A 103 2.18 -3.34 9.10
CA ALA A 103 1.59 -2.30 9.93
C ALA A 103 1.39 -1.01 9.13
N ARG A 104 0.24 -0.38 9.32
CA ARG A 104 -0.13 0.89 8.68
C ARG A 104 -0.06 2.01 9.68
N PHE A 105 0.52 3.13 9.27
CA PHE A 105 0.70 4.31 10.08
C PHE A 105 -0.06 5.48 9.48
N LEU A 106 -0.79 6.22 10.30
CA LEU A 106 -1.50 7.41 9.85
C LEU A 106 -0.50 8.49 9.42
N ALA A 107 -0.55 8.87 8.15
CA ALA A 107 0.34 9.86 7.56
C ALA A 107 -0.33 11.21 7.35
N LEU A 108 -1.57 11.21 6.84
CA LEU A 108 -2.31 12.42 6.51
C LEU A 108 -3.78 12.27 6.92
N VAL A 109 -4.40 13.39 7.25
CA VAL A 109 -5.84 13.48 7.52
C VAL A 109 -6.49 14.53 6.62
N ARG A 110 -7.78 14.39 6.40
CA ARG A 110 -8.56 15.38 5.65
C ARG A 110 -8.96 16.52 6.58
N SER A 111 -8.67 17.74 6.15
CA SER A 111 -8.97 18.94 6.94
C SER A 111 -10.43 19.39 6.84
N GLY A 112 -11.22 18.77 5.98
CA GLY A 112 -12.61 19.14 5.74
C GLY A 112 -12.81 20.22 4.68
N ASP A 113 -11.76 20.91 4.25
CA ASP A 113 -11.76 21.90 3.16
C ASP A 113 -11.24 21.35 1.83
N GLY A 114 -11.08 20.03 1.72
CA GLY A 114 -10.54 19.34 0.55
C GLY A 114 -9.02 19.16 0.55
N ARG A 115 -8.35 19.53 1.63
CA ARG A 115 -6.90 19.36 1.78
C ARG A 115 -6.53 18.15 2.60
N LEU A 116 -5.33 17.66 2.36
CA LEU A 116 -4.67 16.66 3.18
C LEU A 116 -3.60 17.35 4.02
N VAL A 117 -3.64 17.12 5.33
CA VAL A 117 -2.72 17.75 6.28
C VAL A 117 -2.12 16.71 7.21
N LEU A 118 -0.99 17.05 7.81
CA LEU A 118 -0.38 16.19 8.83
C LEU A 118 -1.31 16.07 10.05
N PRO A 119 -1.38 14.89 10.69
CA PRO A 119 -2.15 14.73 11.91
C PRO A 119 -1.68 15.72 12.98
N GLY A 120 -2.61 16.43 13.61
CA GLY A 120 -2.32 17.46 14.60
C GLY A 120 -2.02 18.85 14.02
N ALA A 121 -1.84 19.00 12.70
CA ALA A 121 -1.68 20.28 12.02
C ALA A 121 -3.02 20.82 11.52
N MET A 122 -4.07 20.74 12.33
CA MET A 122 -5.35 21.36 12.02
C MET A 122 -5.14 22.86 11.87
N PRO A 123 -5.56 23.50 10.74
CA PRO A 123 -5.57 24.96 10.69
C PRO A 123 -6.48 25.44 11.84
N MET A 124 -5.91 26.23 12.73
CA MET A 124 -6.72 26.90 13.73
C MET A 124 -7.73 27.74 12.97
N SER A 125 -9.02 27.45 13.16
CA SER A 125 -10.05 28.35 12.70
C SER A 125 -9.72 29.73 13.28
N PRO A 126 -9.66 30.79 12.46
CA PRO A 126 -9.49 32.12 13.04
C PRO A 126 -10.64 32.33 14.02
N GLU A 127 -10.31 32.52 15.28
CA GLU A 127 -11.33 32.93 16.26
C GLU A 127 -11.98 34.22 15.78
N PRO A 128 -13.31 34.29 15.87
CA PRO A 128 -13.99 35.51 15.48
C PRO A 128 -13.61 36.70 16.35
#